data_065398dcdf2e6175feb0560b7de5d706
#
_entry.id   065398dcdf2e6175feb0560b7de5d706
#
_cell.length_a   1.000
_cell.length_b   1.000
_cell.length_c   1.000
_cell.angle_alpha   90.00
_cell.angle_beta   90.00
_cell.angle_gamma   90.00
#
_symmetry.space_group_name_H-M   'P 1'
#
loop_
_entity.id
_entity.type
_entity.pdbx_description
1 polymer ?
#
loop_
_entity_poly.entity_id
_entity_poly.type
_entity_poly.pdbx_seq_one_letter_code
_entity_poly.pdbx_strand_id
1 'polypeptide(L)'
;MTKFNKITVFVTILAIVSNIYLYTYPSLNSEKCSWSHEYYNYDNLTPYEEYLLKLPYFGDLYKQYFLKEVDSPKNPRDIRMMAIGDPQINGNWPSTPYSKMADNFANDYFLGHIYDTMKNKLEPDYVVLMGDLLSSQWLGDSEFFNRTRRILQRSFKRPEGQSLAEMEIINKHENIDWYKYMNEFYERNNNGTFEDKDFYSFKDVYDWYGGKFIDPKTGYNTEPLFLNITGNHDIGYGDTTFQHMARWMKLYGKTNFIIEYDNDTDHPWRIVMLNSLSLEGPMLQDEFKQYTWKFIKTLEKTPYSGSSILLTHIPMYKRAGLCHDGPNFEYYKESGCHGCSPDRVGLLKSQNHLSEHVSRRVLDAVFGDGKSGIILTGHDHYGCDNYYSFINEEKGWVASKSIDSDKWIREITVRSIMGDYHGNTGIMTGHFNKDSTKWEFEYTECRFNLLHVWWGVHVSSVIAILLITIKFLFGL
;
A
#
# COMPACT_ATOMS: atom_id res chain seq x y z
N MET A 1 32.63 34.89 -22.27
CA MET A 1 32.01 34.24 -21.08
C MET A 1 33.13 33.66 -20.25
N THR A 2 33.27 34.06 -18.99
CA THR A 2 34.28 33.53 -18.07
C THR A 2 34.06 32.04 -17.80
N LYS A 3 35.10 31.33 -17.33
CA LYS A 3 34.92 29.90 -16.92
C LYS A 3 33.83 29.75 -15.86
N PHE A 4 33.77 30.68 -14.90
CA PHE A 4 32.75 30.70 -13.86
C PHE A 4 31.33 30.79 -14.46
N ASN A 5 31.11 31.72 -15.39
CA ASN A 5 29.81 31.86 -16.07
C ASN A 5 29.38 30.59 -16.83
N LYS A 6 30.35 29.90 -17.48
CA LYS A 6 30.03 28.62 -18.15
C LYS A 6 29.60 27.54 -17.19
N ILE A 7 30.30 27.42 -16.06
CA ILE A 7 29.95 26.44 -15.00
C ILE A 7 28.57 26.75 -14.40
N THR A 8 28.33 28.04 -14.08
CA THR A 8 27.02 28.45 -13.52
C THR A 8 25.87 28.10 -14.46
N VAL A 9 26.01 28.43 -15.76
CA VAL A 9 24.99 28.11 -16.78
C VAL A 9 24.79 26.61 -16.90
N PHE A 10 25.87 25.83 -16.96
CA PHE A 10 25.78 24.35 -17.07
C PHE A 10 25.05 23.73 -15.86
N VAL A 11 25.48 24.10 -14.64
CA VAL A 11 24.85 23.56 -13.42
C VAL A 11 23.39 24.00 -13.30
N THR A 12 23.07 25.24 -13.70
CA THR A 12 21.69 25.74 -13.71
C THR A 12 20.80 24.93 -14.68
N ILE A 13 21.28 24.70 -15.90
CA ILE A 13 20.56 23.89 -16.88
C ILE A 13 20.37 22.46 -16.37
N LEU A 14 21.43 21.85 -15.80
CA LEU A 14 21.36 20.52 -15.21
C LEU A 14 20.31 20.46 -14.10
N ALA A 15 20.32 21.44 -13.18
CA ALA A 15 19.34 21.52 -12.10
C ALA A 15 17.90 21.66 -12.63
N ILE A 16 17.67 22.51 -13.63
CA ILE A 16 16.34 22.68 -14.24
C ILE A 16 15.86 21.39 -14.88
N VAL A 17 16.67 20.78 -15.76
CA VAL A 17 16.28 19.55 -16.48
C VAL A 17 16.03 18.39 -15.50
N SER A 18 16.87 18.25 -14.50
CA SER A 18 16.70 17.19 -13.50
C SER A 18 15.48 17.40 -12.59
N ASN A 19 15.12 18.66 -12.28
CA ASN A 19 13.86 18.95 -11.58
C ASN A 19 12.63 18.69 -12.46
N ILE A 20 12.66 19.04 -13.74
CA ILE A 20 11.59 18.67 -14.68
C ILE A 20 11.39 17.16 -14.67
N TYR A 21 12.48 16.38 -14.81
CA TYR A 21 12.41 14.92 -14.69
C TYR A 21 11.77 14.49 -13.36
N LEU A 22 12.22 15.04 -12.24
CA LEU A 22 11.78 14.67 -10.91
C LEU A 22 10.24 14.75 -10.74
N TYR A 23 9.63 15.81 -11.26
CA TYR A 23 8.19 16.06 -11.10
C TYR A 23 7.31 15.55 -12.25
N THR A 24 7.91 15.12 -13.36
CA THR A 24 7.15 14.69 -14.54
C THR A 24 7.54 13.29 -15.04
N TYR A 25 8.31 12.55 -14.25
CA TYR A 25 8.76 11.20 -14.62
C TYR A 25 7.61 10.24 -15.00
N PRO A 26 6.41 10.32 -14.42
CA PRO A 26 5.34 9.42 -14.83
C PRO A 26 4.94 9.61 -16.30
N SER A 27 5.05 10.85 -16.82
CA SER A 27 4.74 11.15 -18.21
C SER A 27 5.76 10.63 -19.23
N LEU A 28 6.96 10.20 -18.75
CA LEU A 28 7.94 9.51 -19.59
C LEU A 28 7.54 8.06 -19.88
N ASN A 29 6.67 7.47 -19.06
CA ASN A 29 6.18 6.12 -19.23
C ASN A 29 4.68 6.06 -18.87
N SER A 30 3.90 6.88 -19.57
CA SER A 30 2.47 7.07 -19.30
C SER A 30 1.66 5.76 -19.35
N GLU A 31 2.03 4.82 -20.23
CA GLU A 31 1.37 3.50 -20.31
C GLU A 31 1.41 2.72 -18.99
N LYS A 32 2.49 2.88 -18.20
CA LYS A 32 2.65 2.22 -16.90
C LYS A 32 2.28 3.08 -15.71
N CYS A 33 2.16 4.39 -15.91
CA CYS A 33 1.97 5.38 -14.87
C CYS A 33 0.62 6.10 -14.96
N SER A 34 -0.36 5.50 -15.62
CA SER A 34 -1.74 5.97 -15.74
C SER A 34 -2.73 4.85 -15.47
N TRP A 35 -3.99 5.19 -15.30
CA TRP A 35 -5.06 4.21 -15.24
C TRP A 35 -5.24 3.53 -16.60
N SER A 36 -5.68 2.29 -16.60
CA SER A 36 -5.90 1.55 -17.84
C SER A 36 -7.06 2.12 -18.68
N HIS A 37 -8.00 2.76 -18.01
CA HIS A 37 -9.16 3.38 -18.64
C HIS A 37 -9.24 4.83 -18.18
N GLU A 38 -8.80 5.76 -19.04
CA GLU A 38 -8.90 7.21 -18.83
C GLU A 38 -9.76 7.83 -19.94
N TYR A 39 -10.68 8.67 -19.54
CA TYR A 39 -11.60 9.35 -20.46
C TYR A 39 -11.36 10.85 -20.38
N TYR A 40 -10.99 11.45 -21.52
CA TYR A 40 -10.82 12.89 -21.62
C TYR A 40 -11.80 13.48 -22.62
N ASN A 41 -12.23 14.72 -22.38
CA ASN A 41 -12.99 15.44 -23.37
C ASN A 41 -12.07 16.00 -24.45
N TYR A 42 -12.20 15.52 -25.69
CA TYR A 42 -11.44 15.95 -26.86
C TYR A 42 -12.21 16.92 -27.75
N ASP A 43 -13.36 17.41 -27.29
CA ASP A 43 -14.19 18.34 -28.08
C ASP A 43 -13.49 19.70 -28.21
N ASN A 44 -13.56 20.28 -29.41
CA ASN A 44 -13.06 21.63 -29.73
C ASN A 44 -11.54 21.84 -29.60
N LEU A 45 -10.75 20.80 -29.79
CA LEU A 45 -9.28 20.92 -29.84
C LEU A 45 -8.84 21.72 -31.08
N THR A 46 -7.84 22.56 -30.88
CA THR A 46 -7.16 23.22 -31.99
C THR A 46 -6.20 22.25 -32.70
N PRO A 47 -5.82 22.47 -33.97
CA PRO A 47 -4.85 21.61 -34.65
C PRO A 47 -3.49 21.52 -33.96
N TYR A 48 -3.10 22.51 -33.16
CA TYR A 48 -1.89 22.51 -32.36
C TYR A 48 -2.02 21.56 -31.14
N GLU A 49 -3.14 21.57 -30.46
CA GLU A 49 -3.44 20.70 -29.33
C GLU A 49 -3.54 19.23 -29.78
N GLU A 50 -4.18 18.98 -30.93
CA GLU A 50 -4.18 17.64 -31.54
C GLU A 50 -2.77 17.14 -31.87
N TYR A 51 -1.87 18.05 -32.32
CA TYR A 51 -0.47 17.70 -32.57
C TYR A 51 0.27 17.39 -31.26
N LEU A 52 0.09 18.21 -30.21
CA LEU A 52 0.70 17.98 -28.89
C LEU A 52 0.29 16.61 -28.31
N LEU A 53 -0.98 16.25 -28.42
CA LEU A 53 -1.50 14.98 -27.92
C LEU A 53 -0.88 13.74 -28.60
N LYS A 54 -0.31 13.90 -29.81
CA LYS A 54 0.41 12.82 -30.51
C LYS A 54 1.83 12.61 -30.00
N LEU A 55 2.37 13.56 -29.23
CA LEU A 55 3.70 13.47 -28.65
C LEU A 55 3.64 12.76 -27.29
N PRO A 56 4.25 11.58 -27.11
CA PRO A 56 4.00 10.74 -25.92
C PRO A 56 4.14 11.49 -24.60
N TYR A 57 5.27 12.16 -24.38
CA TYR A 57 5.55 12.90 -23.14
C TYR A 57 4.70 14.17 -23.01
N PHE A 58 4.72 15.01 -24.05
CA PHE A 58 4.01 16.30 -24.03
C PHE A 58 2.48 16.11 -24.08
N GLY A 59 2.02 15.11 -24.79
CA GLY A 59 0.60 14.78 -24.85
C GLY A 59 0.05 14.31 -23.50
N ASP A 60 0.81 13.52 -22.75
CA ASP A 60 0.44 13.11 -21.41
C ASP A 60 0.39 14.30 -20.43
N LEU A 61 1.41 15.18 -20.47
CA LEU A 61 1.39 16.41 -19.69
C LEU A 61 0.22 17.33 -20.07
N TYR A 62 -0.07 17.43 -21.37
CA TYR A 62 -1.20 18.24 -21.84
C TYR A 62 -2.52 17.68 -21.32
N LYS A 63 -2.72 16.37 -21.36
CA LYS A 63 -3.90 15.71 -20.76
C LYS A 63 -4.01 16.03 -19.27
N GLN A 64 -2.95 15.82 -18.53
CA GLN A 64 -2.95 16.00 -17.07
C GLN A 64 -3.27 17.45 -16.64
N TYR A 65 -2.78 18.45 -17.32
CA TYR A 65 -2.87 19.85 -16.86
C TYR A 65 -3.91 20.69 -17.60
N PHE A 66 -4.33 20.31 -18.79
CA PHE A 66 -5.18 21.15 -19.66
C PHE A 66 -6.45 20.47 -20.12
N LEU A 67 -6.50 19.12 -20.17
CA LEU A 67 -7.74 18.42 -20.46
C LEU A 67 -8.44 18.05 -19.15
N LYS A 68 -9.75 18.25 -19.16
CA LYS A 68 -10.58 17.78 -18.08
C LYS A 68 -10.88 16.29 -18.29
N GLU A 69 -10.51 15.49 -17.31
CA GLU A 69 -11.01 14.11 -17.28
C GLU A 69 -12.54 14.14 -17.12
N VAL A 70 -13.22 13.40 -17.93
CA VAL A 70 -14.68 13.22 -17.84
C VAL A 70 -14.92 11.92 -17.11
N ASP A 71 -15.88 11.94 -16.20
CA ASP A 71 -16.37 10.69 -15.65
C ASP A 71 -16.72 9.75 -16.79
N SER A 72 -16.30 8.49 -16.66
CA SER A 72 -16.66 7.49 -17.66
C SER A 72 -18.15 7.61 -17.96
N PRO A 73 -18.58 7.70 -19.24
CA PRO A 73 -19.99 7.66 -19.58
C PRO A 73 -20.61 6.33 -19.19
N LYS A 74 -19.82 5.41 -18.72
CA LYS A 74 -20.21 4.08 -18.26
C LYS A 74 -20.43 4.12 -16.76
N ASN A 75 -21.60 3.71 -16.35
CA ASN A 75 -21.91 3.37 -14.96
C ASN A 75 -21.83 1.83 -14.83
N PRO A 76 -21.10 1.24 -13.87
CA PRO A 76 -20.44 1.89 -12.74
C PRO A 76 -19.09 2.56 -13.12
N ARG A 77 -18.65 3.47 -12.23
CA ARG A 77 -17.31 4.08 -12.28
C ARG A 77 -16.23 3.04 -12.03
N ASP A 78 -15.08 3.23 -12.67
CA ASP A 78 -13.92 2.37 -12.44
C ASP A 78 -13.40 2.50 -10.99
N ILE A 79 -12.91 1.38 -10.44
CA ILE A 79 -12.24 1.32 -9.14
C ILE A 79 -10.78 1.72 -9.36
N ARG A 80 -10.33 2.80 -8.72
CA ARG A 80 -8.98 3.34 -8.88
C ARG A 80 -8.20 3.25 -7.58
N MET A 81 -7.25 2.32 -7.52
CA MET A 81 -6.49 2.01 -6.31
C MET A 81 -4.99 2.16 -6.54
N MET A 82 -4.36 3.05 -5.78
CA MET A 82 -2.90 3.21 -5.74
C MET A 82 -2.34 2.35 -4.59
N ALA A 83 -1.50 1.38 -4.91
CA ALA A 83 -0.89 0.45 -3.95
C ALA A 83 0.58 0.81 -3.71
N ILE A 84 0.98 0.85 -2.44
CA ILE A 84 2.33 1.21 -1.98
C ILE A 84 2.88 0.04 -1.17
N GLY A 85 3.91 -0.62 -1.69
CA GLY A 85 4.58 -1.73 -1.03
C GLY A 85 5.65 -1.26 -0.05
N ASP A 86 5.67 -1.80 1.14
CA ASP A 86 6.77 -1.90 2.12
C ASP A 86 7.65 -0.65 2.26
N PRO A 87 7.15 0.48 2.79
CA PRO A 87 7.91 1.72 2.93
C PRO A 87 9.00 1.68 4.00
N GLN A 88 8.88 0.83 5.00
CA GLN A 88 9.84 0.53 6.07
C GLN A 88 10.54 1.77 6.67
N ILE A 89 9.76 2.70 7.21
CA ILE A 89 10.28 3.93 7.83
C ILE A 89 11.24 3.62 8.98
N ASN A 90 12.51 4.02 8.81
CA ASN A 90 13.56 3.85 9.79
C ASN A 90 13.55 4.95 10.85
N GLY A 91 14.12 4.66 12.04
CA GLY A 91 14.37 5.62 13.11
C GLY A 91 15.85 5.89 13.33
N ASN A 92 16.09 6.83 14.24
CA ASN A 92 17.43 7.18 14.68
C ASN A 92 17.62 6.77 16.14
N TRP A 93 18.68 6.04 16.41
CA TRP A 93 19.14 5.70 17.75
C TRP A 93 20.19 6.72 18.21
N PRO A 94 20.46 6.88 19.51
CA PRO A 94 21.52 7.77 20.00
C PRO A 94 22.89 7.51 19.37
N SER A 95 23.15 6.27 18.93
CA SER A 95 24.39 5.85 18.27
C SER A 95 24.35 5.93 16.74
N THR A 96 23.24 6.38 16.14
CA THR A 96 23.12 6.46 14.68
C THR A 96 24.07 7.52 14.12
N PRO A 97 24.96 7.20 13.17
CA PRO A 97 25.84 8.17 12.53
C PRO A 97 25.04 9.28 11.82
N TYR A 98 25.59 10.50 11.78
CA TYR A 98 24.93 11.65 11.13
C TYR A 98 24.57 11.39 9.65
N SER A 99 25.43 10.68 8.91
CA SER A 99 25.13 10.29 7.52
C SER A 99 23.87 9.45 7.43
N LYS A 100 23.71 8.46 8.33
CA LYS A 100 22.52 7.61 8.36
C LYS A 100 21.28 8.37 8.84
N MET A 101 21.45 9.34 9.75
CA MET A 101 20.34 10.24 10.13
C MET A 101 19.87 11.08 8.94
N ALA A 102 20.81 11.58 8.13
CA ALA A 102 20.48 12.31 6.90
C ALA A 102 19.77 11.42 5.88
N ASP A 103 20.22 10.18 5.69
CA ASP A 103 19.55 9.20 4.83
C ASP A 103 18.11 8.92 5.30
N ASN A 104 17.90 8.66 6.59
CA ASN A 104 16.57 8.42 7.13
C ASN A 104 15.65 9.62 6.95
N PHE A 105 16.19 10.84 7.16
CA PHE A 105 15.44 12.07 6.90
C PHE A 105 15.06 12.21 5.42
N ALA A 106 16.02 11.99 4.53
CA ALA A 106 15.78 12.10 3.10
C ALA A 106 14.83 11.03 2.58
N ASN A 107 14.89 9.82 3.14
CA ASN A 107 13.98 8.73 2.76
C ASN A 107 12.51 9.12 2.98
N ASP A 108 12.17 9.78 4.09
CA ASP A 108 10.79 10.25 4.33
C ASP A 108 10.31 11.17 3.21
N TYR A 109 11.17 12.10 2.75
CA TYR A 109 10.83 13.05 1.69
C TYR A 109 10.88 12.42 0.30
N PHE A 110 11.75 11.43 0.09
CA PHE A 110 11.78 10.64 -1.13
C PHE A 110 10.47 9.88 -1.33
N LEU A 111 10.00 9.18 -0.29
CA LEU A 111 8.70 8.50 -0.30
C LEU A 111 7.57 9.50 -0.51
N GLY A 112 7.63 10.65 0.21
CA GLY A 112 6.65 11.71 0.07
C GLY A 112 6.61 12.34 -1.32
N HIS A 113 7.77 12.47 -1.97
CA HIS A 113 7.85 12.96 -3.35
C HIS A 113 7.17 12.00 -4.34
N ILE A 114 7.44 10.70 -4.23
CA ILE A 114 6.79 9.69 -5.08
C ILE A 114 5.28 9.70 -4.86
N TYR A 115 4.86 9.66 -3.60
CA TYR A 115 3.45 9.69 -3.25
C TYR A 115 2.73 10.93 -3.78
N ASP A 116 3.26 12.14 -3.52
CA ASP A 116 2.66 13.39 -3.98
C ASP A 116 2.58 13.46 -5.52
N THR A 117 3.65 13.06 -6.21
CA THR A 117 3.69 13.06 -7.67
C THR A 117 2.66 12.11 -8.26
N MET A 118 2.55 10.89 -7.73
CA MET A 118 1.60 9.91 -8.20
C MET A 118 0.17 10.23 -7.79
N LYS A 119 -0.06 10.71 -6.55
CA LYS A 119 -1.39 11.17 -6.11
C LYS A 119 -1.92 12.28 -7.01
N ASN A 120 -1.07 13.28 -7.32
CA ASN A 120 -1.47 14.41 -8.15
C ASN A 120 -1.72 14.02 -9.61
N LYS A 121 -1.03 12.99 -10.11
CA LYS A 121 -1.25 12.49 -11.48
C LYS A 121 -2.49 11.60 -11.57
N LEU A 122 -2.67 10.71 -10.60
CA LEU A 122 -3.66 9.65 -10.68
C LEU A 122 -5.00 10.03 -10.06
N GLU A 123 -5.03 10.93 -9.09
CA GLU A 123 -6.22 11.23 -8.29
C GLU A 123 -6.97 9.95 -7.85
N PRO A 124 -6.30 9.04 -7.08
CA PRO A 124 -6.85 7.73 -6.76
C PRO A 124 -8.07 7.84 -5.84
N ASP A 125 -8.99 6.87 -5.92
CA ASP A 125 -10.08 6.73 -4.95
C ASP A 125 -9.59 6.05 -3.66
N TYR A 126 -8.63 5.13 -3.79
CA TYR A 126 -8.03 4.36 -2.69
C TYR A 126 -6.52 4.45 -2.72
N VAL A 127 -5.92 4.59 -1.54
CA VAL A 127 -4.48 4.40 -1.31
C VAL A 127 -4.29 3.25 -0.33
N VAL A 128 -3.62 2.20 -0.76
CA VAL A 128 -3.36 1.01 0.05
C VAL A 128 -1.89 0.94 0.40
N LEU A 129 -1.59 0.94 1.70
CA LEU A 129 -0.26 0.67 2.22
C LEU A 129 -0.17 -0.83 2.54
N MET A 130 0.66 -1.56 1.80
CA MET A 130 0.68 -3.02 1.77
C MET A 130 1.35 -3.69 2.97
N GLY A 131 1.54 -2.96 4.06
CA GLY A 131 2.22 -3.42 5.28
C GLY A 131 3.66 -2.98 5.34
N ASP A 132 4.36 -3.38 6.41
CA ASP A 132 5.74 -3.00 6.70
C ASP A 132 5.95 -1.48 6.59
N LEU A 133 5.05 -0.72 7.24
CA LEU A 133 5.16 0.73 7.29
C LEU A 133 6.38 1.16 8.10
N LEU A 134 6.69 0.39 9.13
CA LEU A 134 7.83 0.57 10.01
C LEU A 134 8.91 -0.45 9.68
N SER A 135 10.15 -0.17 10.02
CA SER A 135 11.27 -1.08 9.77
C SER A 135 11.52 -2.11 10.89
N SER A 136 10.70 -2.11 11.94
CA SER A 136 10.82 -3.07 13.06
C SER A 136 9.61 -2.99 13.98
N GLN A 137 9.09 -4.13 14.40
CA GLN A 137 8.05 -4.23 15.42
C GLN A 137 8.58 -3.94 16.85
N TRP A 138 9.90 -4.07 17.08
CA TRP A 138 10.55 -3.93 18.40
C TRP A 138 10.76 -2.48 18.83
N LEU A 139 9.88 -1.59 18.46
CA LEU A 139 9.94 -0.18 18.84
C LEU A 139 9.21 0.05 20.16
N GLY A 140 9.79 0.89 21.03
CA GLY A 140 9.04 1.48 22.13
C GLY A 140 7.94 2.40 21.63
N ASP A 141 6.94 2.70 22.49
CA ASP A 141 5.76 3.47 22.09
C ASP A 141 6.09 4.84 21.54
N SER A 142 7.00 5.58 22.18
CA SER A 142 7.38 6.92 21.73
C SER A 142 8.01 6.91 20.32
N GLU A 143 8.83 5.92 19.99
CA GLU A 143 9.44 5.80 18.66
C GLU A 143 8.41 5.30 17.63
N PHE A 144 7.51 4.41 18.02
CA PHE A 144 6.40 3.99 17.18
C PHE A 144 5.54 5.20 16.76
N PHE A 145 5.16 6.07 17.71
CA PHE A 145 4.40 7.28 17.43
C PHE A 145 5.19 8.30 16.63
N ASN A 146 6.48 8.47 16.91
CA ASN A 146 7.33 9.37 16.13
C ASN A 146 7.41 8.96 14.66
N ARG A 147 7.61 7.67 14.37
CA ARG A 147 7.62 7.16 12.99
C ARG A 147 6.24 7.26 12.35
N THR A 148 5.18 6.92 13.07
CA THR A 148 3.80 7.08 12.57
C THR A 148 3.51 8.53 12.20
N ARG A 149 3.91 9.50 13.03
CA ARG A 149 3.77 10.92 12.70
C ARG A 149 4.51 11.29 11.42
N ARG A 150 5.74 10.77 11.22
CA ARG A 150 6.50 11.01 9.99
C ARG A 150 5.80 10.40 8.77
N ILE A 151 5.25 9.18 8.90
CA ILE A 151 4.42 8.56 7.87
C ILE A 151 3.26 9.49 7.47
N LEU A 152 2.51 9.98 8.45
CA LEU A 152 1.29 10.76 8.23
C LEU A 152 1.55 12.20 7.77
N GLN A 153 2.69 12.80 8.10
CA GLN A 153 2.99 14.21 7.81
C GLN A 153 4.00 14.43 6.70
N ARG A 154 4.90 13.48 6.44
CA ARG A 154 5.98 13.64 5.47
C ARG A 154 5.89 12.69 4.29
N SER A 155 5.72 11.39 4.55
CA SER A 155 5.74 10.38 3.51
C SER A 155 4.39 10.27 2.80
N PHE A 156 3.33 10.03 3.55
CA PHE A 156 1.98 9.85 2.98
C PHE A 156 1.03 10.86 3.61
N LYS A 157 1.21 12.12 3.27
CA LYS A 157 0.48 13.26 3.82
C LYS A 157 -1.01 13.00 3.85
N ARG A 158 -1.52 12.70 5.03
CA ARG A 158 -2.94 12.49 5.25
C ARG A 158 -3.56 13.74 5.82
N PRO A 159 -4.86 13.98 5.57
CA PRO A 159 -5.60 15.03 6.26
C PRO A 159 -5.42 14.87 7.78
N GLU A 160 -5.27 15.96 8.50
CA GLU A 160 -5.24 15.94 9.96
C GLU A 160 -6.56 15.35 10.48
N GLY A 161 -6.51 14.15 11.02
CA GLY A 161 -7.65 13.44 11.59
C GLY A 161 -7.47 13.19 13.08
N GLN A 162 -8.47 12.55 13.67
CA GLN A 162 -8.46 12.14 15.09
C GLN A 162 -7.17 11.41 15.51
N SER A 163 -6.55 10.67 14.60
CA SER A 163 -5.33 9.92 14.88
C SER A 163 -4.14 10.77 15.33
N LEU A 164 -3.95 12.00 14.80
CA LEU A 164 -2.84 12.86 15.25
C LEU A 164 -3.12 13.48 16.63
N ALA A 165 -4.35 13.90 16.90
CA ALA A 165 -4.75 14.38 18.21
C ALA A 165 -4.68 13.28 19.27
N GLU A 166 -5.10 12.06 18.94
CA GLU A 166 -4.96 10.89 19.80
C GLU A 166 -3.49 10.52 20.04
N MET A 167 -2.64 10.63 19.02
CA MET A 167 -1.19 10.42 19.16
C MET A 167 -0.54 11.42 20.12
N GLU A 168 -0.94 12.68 20.09
CA GLU A 168 -0.44 13.68 21.05
C GLU A 168 -0.87 13.37 22.48
N ILE A 169 -2.10 12.88 22.66
CA ILE A 169 -2.60 12.45 23.97
C ILE A 169 -1.79 11.24 24.47
N ILE A 170 -1.56 10.26 23.62
CA ILE A 170 -0.81 9.05 23.95
C ILE A 170 0.66 9.38 24.26
N ASN A 171 1.30 10.28 23.51
CA ASN A 171 2.68 10.74 23.77
C ASN A 171 2.83 11.48 25.11
N LYS A 172 1.76 12.07 25.63
CA LYS A 172 1.73 12.77 26.92
C LYS A 172 1.42 11.86 28.10
N HIS A 173 0.86 10.67 27.85
CA HIS A 173 0.51 9.69 28.88
C HIS A 173 1.45 8.49 28.81
N GLU A 174 2.48 8.49 29.64
CA GLU A 174 3.54 7.46 29.71
C GLU A 174 2.97 6.19 30.28
N ASN A 175 2.01 5.55 30.17
CA ASN A 175 1.62 4.22 30.63
C ASN A 175 0.21 3.83 30.12
N ILE A 176 0.15 3.54 28.84
CA ILE A 176 -1.07 2.96 28.30
C ILE A 176 -1.06 1.46 28.61
N ASP A 177 -2.11 1.02 29.29
CA ASP A 177 -2.36 -0.40 29.49
C ASP A 177 -2.93 -1.02 28.19
N TRP A 178 -2.00 -1.43 27.31
CA TRP A 178 -2.34 -2.05 26.02
C TRP A 178 -3.06 -3.39 26.18
N TYR A 179 -2.76 -4.12 27.26
CA TYR A 179 -3.45 -5.36 27.58
C TYR A 179 -4.95 -5.12 27.89
N LYS A 180 -5.22 -4.12 28.72
CA LYS A 180 -6.58 -3.69 29.01
C LYS A 180 -7.31 -3.22 27.75
N TYR A 181 -6.65 -2.42 26.90
CA TYR A 181 -7.21 -1.95 25.63
C TYR A 181 -7.62 -3.14 24.73
N MET A 182 -6.76 -4.14 24.58
CA MET A 182 -7.05 -5.33 23.76
C MET A 182 -8.14 -6.20 24.39
N ASN A 183 -8.16 -6.37 25.70
CA ASN A 183 -9.23 -7.10 26.37
C ASN A 183 -10.59 -6.42 26.17
N GLU A 184 -10.66 -5.12 26.35
CA GLU A 184 -11.89 -4.36 26.06
C GLU A 184 -12.32 -4.45 24.60
N PHE A 185 -11.38 -4.51 23.67
CA PHE A 185 -11.66 -4.76 22.26
C PHE A 185 -12.24 -6.17 22.04
N TYR A 186 -11.62 -7.19 22.60
CA TYR A 186 -12.11 -8.58 22.51
C TYR A 186 -13.44 -8.77 23.23
N GLU A 187 -13.62 -8.21 24.42
CA GLU A 187 -14.88 -8.26 25.13
C GLU A 187 -16.01 -7.61 24.32
N ARG A 188 -15.78 -6.46 23.74
CA ARG A 188 -16.76 -5.81 22.86
C ARG A 188 -17.11 -6.65 21.62
N ASN A 189 -16.13 -7.36 21.05
CA ASN A 189 -16.33 -8.21 19.89
C ASN A 189 -16.76 -9.64 20.24
N ASN A 190 -16.54 -10.10 21.49
CA ASN A 190 -16.91 -11.43 21.97
C ASN A 190 -18.16 -11.44 22.82
N ASN A 191 -18.70 -10.29 23.25
CA ASN A 191 -19.83 -10.25 24.16
C ASN A 191 -21.08 -10.84 23.52
N GLY A 192 -21.17 -12.12 23.73
CA GLY A 192 -22.39 -12.88 24.02
C GLY A 192 -23.19 -13.31 22.85
N THR A 193 -22.76 -13.18 21.59
CA THR A 193 -23.54 -13.83 20.55
C THR A 193 -22.79 -13.88 19.23
N PHE A 194 -21.94 -14.87 19.14
CA PHE A 194 -21.11 -15.14 17.99
C PHE A 194 -21.85 -15.77 16.79
N GLU A 195 -23.15 -15.96 16.82
CA GLU A 195 -23.79 -16.79 15.79
C GLU A 195 -24.25 -16.03 14.55
N ASP A 196 -24.82 -14.84 14.67
CA ASP A 196 -25.28 -14.10 13.48
C ASP A 196 -24.82 -12.62 13.45
N LYS A 197 -24.45 -12.07 14.60
CA LYS A 197 -23.95 -10.69 14.69
C LYS A 197 -22.45 -10.56 14.37
N ASP A 198 -21.74 -11.65 14.26
CA ASP A 198 -20.29 -11.68 14.08
C ASP A 198 -19.86 -11.17 12.71
N PHE A 199 -20.66 -11.38 11.70
CA PHE A 199 -20.40 -10.85 10.37
C PHE A 199 -20.40 -9.31 10.36
N TYR A 200 -21.33 -8.71 11.09
CA TYR A 200 -21.41 -7.24 11.18
C TYR A 200 -20.23 -6.62 11.92
N SER A 201 -19.58 -7.35 12.84
CA SER A 201 -18.38 -6.84 13.53
C SER A 201 -17.16 -6.73 12.61
N PHE A 202 -17.15 -7.45 11.50
CA PHE A 202 -16.13 -7.38 10.47
C PHE A 202 -16.48 -6.44 9.32
N LYS A 203 -17.71 -5.97 9.22
CA LYS A 203 -18.07 -4.93 8.26
C LYS A 203 -17.66 -3.56 8.78
N ASP A 204 -16.96 -2.82 7.94
CA ASP A 204 -16.79 -1.40 8.08
C ASP A 204 -17.63 -0.67 7.04
N VAL A 205 -18.25 0.41 7.48
CA VAL A 205 -19.02 1.30 6.61
C VAL A 205 -18.23 2.59 6.51
N TYR A 206 -17.85 2.92 5.28
CA TYR A 206 -17.27 4.21 4.98
C TYR A 206 -18.29 4.96 4.12
N ASP A 207 -18.69 6.15 4.54
CA ASP A 207 -19.54 7.05 3.76
C ASP A 207 -18.76 7.64 2.58
N TRP A 208 -18.35 6.76 1.66
CA TRP A 208 -17.57 7.10 0.49
C TRP A 208 -18.43 7.01 -0.75
N TYR A 209 -18.64 8.12 -1.40
CA TYR A 209 -19.28 8.11 -2.71
C TYR A 209 -18.18 8.00 -3.78
N GLY A 210 -18.17 6.86 -4.50
CA GLY A 210 -17.16 6.59 -5.51
C GLY A 210 -15.71 6.52 -4.95
N GLY A 211 -15.55 6.06 -3.70
CA GLY A 211 -14.26 5.92 -3.05
C GLY A 211 -13.69 7.21 -2.44
N LYS A 212 -14.36 8.35 -2.57
CA LYS A 212 -13.91 9.64 -2.01
C LYS A 212 -14.70 10.00 -0.75
N PHE A 213 -13.98 10.46 0.27
CA PHE A 213 -14.62 10.97 1.49
C PHE A 213 -15.46 12.21 1.16
N ILE A 214 -16.73 12.21 1.57
CA ILE A 214 -17.58 13.37 1.44
C ILE A 214 -17.41 14.22 2.70
N ASP A 215 -16.74 15.37 2.56
CA ASP A 215 -16.70 16.36 3.62
C ASP A 215 -18.13 16.92 3.85
N PRO A 216 -18.70 16.74 5.07
CA PRO A 216 -20.04 17.22 5.36
C PRO A 216 -20.22 18.73 5.19
N LYS A 217 -19.12 19.51 5.19
CA LYS A 217 -19.16 20.97 5.06
C LYS A 217 -19.11 21.44 3.62
N THR A 218 -18.39 20.75 2.77
CA THR A 218 -18.19 21.15 1.36
C THR A 218 -18.99 20.29 0.39
N GLY A 219 -19.49 19.13 0.83
CA GLY A 219 -20.16 18.14 -0.01
C GLY A 219 -19.22 17.35 -0.92
N TYR A 220 -17.93 17.68 -0.94
CA TYR A 220 -16.92 16.99 -1.75
C TYR A 220 -15.60 16.90 -0.98
N ASN A 221 -14.98 15.74 -1.02
CA ASN A 221 -13.59 15.58 -0.62
C ASN A 221 -12.82 14.88 -1.75
N THR A 222 -11.67 15.42 -2.08
CA THR A 222 -10.74 14.87 -3.08
C THR A 222 -9.75 13.91 -2.48
N GLU A 223 -9.78 13.68 -1.16
CA GLU A 223 -8.83 12.80 -0.50
C GLU A 223 -9.21 11.33 -0.68
N PRO A 224 -8.26 10.45 -1.00
CA PRO A 224 -8.51 9.02 -1.13
C PRO A 224 -8.79 8.34 0.22
N LEU A 225 -9.47 7.21 0.19
CA LEU A 225 -9.55 6.31 1.34
C LEU A 225 -8.21 5.61 1.54
N PHE A 226 -7.61 5.78 2.72
CA PHE A 226 -6.41 5.04 3.11
C PHE A 226 -6.75 3.72 3.76
N LEU A 227 -6.21 2.64 3.20
CA LEU A 227 -6.29 1.28 3.74
C LEU A 227 -4.89 0.83 4.17
N ASN A 228 -4.74 0.42 5.44
CA ASN A 228 -3.45 0.06 6.00
C ASN A 228 -3.43 -1.43 6.30
N ILE A 229 -2.56 -2.16 5.62
CA ILE A 229 -2.30 -3.58 5.88
C ILE A 229 -1.24 -3.70 6.97
N THR A 230 -1.38 -4.65 7.88
CA THR A 230 -0.32 -4.99 8.85
C THR A 230 0.79 -5.76 8.17
N GLY A 231 2.05 -5.34 8.36
CA GLY A 231 3.23 -6.10 7.98
C GLY A 231 3.96 -6.71 9.18
N ASN A 232 4.89 -7.61 8.93
CA ASN A 232 5.66 -8.26 9.99
C ASN A 232 6.61 -7.31 10.73
N HIS A 233 7.09 -6.27 10.07
CA HIS A 233 7.84 -5.20 10.73
C HIS A 233 6.95 -4.25 11.55
N ASP A 234 5.64 -4.31 11.39
CA ASP A 234 4.69 -3.51 12.17
C ASP A 234 4.26 -4.20 13.47
N ILE A 235 3.89 -5.48 13.39
CA ILE A 235 3.32 -6.24 14.53
C ILE A 235 4.06 -7.53 14.88
N GLY A 236 4.92 -8.05 14.01
CA GLY A 236 5.61 -9.34 14.18
C GLY A 236 4.88 -10.51 13.52
N TYR A 237 5.36 -11.72 13.79
CA TYR A 237 4.75 -12.99 13.41
C TYR A 237 4.16 -13.69 14.64
N GLY A 238 4.66 -14.90 14.97
CA GLY A 238 4.25 -15.62 16.17
C GLY A 238 4.59 -14.91 17.49
N ASP A 239 5.50 -13.96 17.48
CA ASP A 239 5.95 -13.14 18.62
C ASP A 239 5.15 -11.84 18.80
N THR A 240 4.05 -11.65 18.07
CA THR A 240 3.15 -10.50 18.23
C THR A 240 2.63 -10.42 19.67
N THR A 241 2.78 -9.23 20.29
CA THR A 241 2.29 -8.92 21.62
C THR A 241 1.00 -8.10 21.58
N PHE A 242 0.28 -8.01 22.72
CA PHE A 242 -0.87 -7.10 22.84
C PHE A 242 -0.48 -5.65 22.57
N GLN A 243 0.74 -5.21 22.97
CA GLN A 243 1.24 -3.88 22.67
C GLN A 243 1.37 -3.64 21.17
N HIS A 244 1.96 -4.58 20.42
CA HIS A 244 2.13 -4.46 18.97
C HIS A 244 0.77 -4.30 18.28
N MET A 245 -0.16 -5.19 18.59
CA MET A 245 -1.49 -5.21 17.97
C MET A 245 -2.31 -3.98 18.35
N ALA A 246 -2.37 -3.66 19.65
CA ALA A 246 -3.23 -2.58 20.15
C ALA A 246 -2.81 -1.20 19.64
N ARG A 247 -1.51 -0.89 19.64
CA ARG A 247 -1.01 0.39 19.12
C ARG A 247 -1.21 0.52 17.61
N TRP A 248 -1.07 -0.59 16.87
CA TRP A 248 -1.42 -0.62 15.45
C TRP A 248 -2.90 -0.30 15.25
N MET A 249 -3.79 -1.07 15.87
CA MET A 249 -5.23 -0.91 15.70
C MET A 249 -5.73 0.49 16.08
N LYS A 250 -5.10 1.11 17.08
CA LYS A 250 -5.45 2.45 17.52
C LYS A 250 -5.13 3.53 16.49
N LEU A 251 -4.03 3.39 15.75
CA LEU A 251 -3.54 4.42 14.82
C LEU A 251 -3.83 4.13 13.35
N TYR A 252 -3.89 2.87 12.98
CA TYR A 252 -4.04 2.43 11.58
C TYR A 252 -5.36 1.72 11.31
N GLY A 253 -6.13 1.37 12.34
CA GLY A 253 -7.44 0.75 12.22
C GLY A 253 -7.45 -0.76 12.39
N LYS A 254 -8.59 -1.37 12.11
CA LYS A 254 -8.80 -2.82 12.21
C LYS A 254 -7.90 -3.60 11.26
N THR A 255 -7.57 -4.82 11.64
CA THR A 255 -6.68 -5.70 10.87
C THR A 255 -7.42 -6.66 9.95
N ASN A 256 -8.68 -6.99 10.30
CA ASN A 256 -9.56 -7.86 9.52
C ASN A 256 -10.93 -7.20 9.39
N PHE A 257 -11.35 -6.90 8.16
CA PHE A 257 -12.67 -6.33 7.89
C PHE A 257 -13.05 -6.40 6.41
N ILE A 258 -14.31 -6.10 6.12
CA ILE A 258 -14.89 -6.09 4.77
C ILE A 258 -15.52 -4.72 4.53
N ILE A 259 -15.37 -4.19 3.34
CA ILE A 259 -16.12 -3.05 2.83
C ILE A 259 -16.85 -3.51 1.58
N GLU A 260 -18.17 -3.39 1.56
CA GLU A 260 -19.01 -3.81 0.44
C GLU A 260 -19.62 -2.61 -0.26
N TYR A 261 -19.69 -2.70 -1.57
CA TYR A 261 -20.22 -1.66 -2.45
C TYR A 261 -21.22 -2.24 -3.45
N ASP A 262 -22.20 -1.44 -3.83
CA ASP A 262 -23.15 -1.70 -4.92
C ASP A 262 -23.91 -3.03 -4.80
N ASN A 263 -24.19 -3.48 -3.56
CA ASN A 263 -24.81 -4.78 -3.26
C ASN A 263 -26.18 -4.99 -3.92
N ASP A 264 -26.92 -3.90 -4.14
CA ASP A 264 -28.27 -3.94 -4.73
C ASP A 264 -28.27 -3.70 -6.25
N THR A 265 -27.10 -3.87 -6.90
CA THR A 265 -26.92 -3.65 -8.35
C THR A 265 -26.48 -4.93 -9.06
N ASP A 266 -26.25 -4.84 -10.37
CA ASP A 266 -25.70 -5.91 -11.21
C ASP A 266 -24.16 -6.00 -11.16
N HIS A 267 -23.51 -5.08 -10.41
CA HIS A 267 -22.05 -4.96 -10.31
C HIS A 267 -21.53 -4.88 -8.87
N PRO A 268 -22.02 -5.71 -7.94
CA PRO A 268 -21.53 -5.68 -6.56
C PRO A 268 -20.05 -6.04 -6.47
N TRP A 269 -19.34 -5.40 -5.54
CA TRP A 269 -17.95 -5.67 -5.27
C TRP A 269 -17.58 -5.35 -3.83
N ARG A 270 -16.49 -5.95 -3.34
CA ARG A 270 -16.02 -5.73 -1.97
C ARG A 270 -14.49 -5.67 -1.88
N ILE A 271 -14.02 -5.00 -0.83
CA ILE A 271 -12.65 -5.08 -0.35
C ILE A 271 -12.63 -5.99 0.87
N VAL A 272 -11.73 -6.96 0.88
CA VAL A 272 -11.47 -7.87 2.01
C VAL A 272 -10.08 -7.57 2.54
N MET A 273 -10.00 -7.04 3.77
CA MET A 273 -8.75 -6.78 4.49
C MET A 273 -8.44 -7.96 5.38
N LEU A 274 -7.26 -8.58 5.20
CA LEU A 274 -6.87 -9.79 5.93
C LEU A 274 -5.49 -9.64 6.60
N ASN A 275 -5.43 -9.84 7.90
CA ASN A 275 -4.15 -9.99 8.62
C ASN A 275 -3.59 -11.40 8.44
N SER A 276 -2.80 -11.61 7.39
CA SER A 276 -2.17 -12.92 7.12
C SER A 276 -1.10 -13.32 8.13
N LEU A 277 -0.53 -12.38 8.89
CA LEU A 277 0.48 -12.67 9.92
C LEU A 277 -0.05 -13.50 11.08
N SER A 278 -1.37 -13.47 11.31
CA SER A 278 -2.02 -14.21 12.39
C SER A 278 -2.72 -15.49 11.92
N LEU A 279 -2.40 -16.02 10.74
CA LEU A 279 -2.98 -17.28 10.22
C LEU A 279 -2.15 -18.50 10.58
N GLU A 280 -0.83 -18.36 10.62
CA GLU A 280 0.13 -19.43 10.84
C GLU A 280 0.66 -19.39 12.30
N GLY A 281 1.54 -20.25 12.64
CA GLY A 281 2.17 -20.20 13.94
C GLY A 281 2.32 -21.58 14.56
N PRO A 282 3.00 -21.67 15.70
CA PRO A 282 2.63 -21.15 17.05
C PRO A 282 2.81 -19.65 17.25
N MET A 283 1.91 -19.08 18.07
CA MET A 283 1.89 -17.67 18.43
C MET A 283 1.95 -17.47 19.95
N LEU A 284 2.53 -16.36 20.38
CA LEU A 284 2.57 -15.93 21.78
C LEU A 284 1.17 -15.62 22.31
N GLN A 285 0.33 -15.03 21.48
CA GLN A 285 -1.05 -14.66 21.79
C GLN A 285 -1.97 -15.36 20.80
N ASP A 286 -2.51 -16.51 21.18
CA ASP A 286 -3.34 -17.35 20.32
C ASP A 286 -4.69 -16.68 19.95
N GLU A 287 -5.13 -15.70 20.74
CA GLU A 287 -6.31 -14.90 20.49
C GLU A 287 -6.29 -14.20 19.13
N PHE A 288 -5.14 -13.73 18.67
CA PHE A 288 -5.01 -13.08 17.35
C PHE A 288 -5.26 -14.08 16.21
N LYS A 289 -4.73 -15.30 16.37
CA LYS A 289 -4.95 -16.40 15.43
C LYS A 289 -6.42 -16.82 15.42
N GLN A 290 -7.02 -17.01 16.59
CA GLN A 290 -8.44 -17.36 16.70
C GLN A 290 -9.34 -16.30 16.07
N TYR A 291 -9.06 -15.00 16.32
CA TYR A 291 -9.79 -13.89 15.74
C TYR A 291 -9.70 -13.87 14.20
N THR A 292 -8.50 -14.05 13.65
CA THR A 292 -8.31 -14.07 12.20
C THR A 292 -8.96 -15.31 11.55
N TRP A 293 -8.83 -16.49 12.16
CA TRP A 293 -9.53 -17.68 11.67
C TRP A 293 -11.04 -17.59 11.74
N LYS A 294 -11.54 -16.84 12.71
CA LYS A 294 -12.97 -16.56 12.81
C LYS A 294 -13.43 -15.69 11.66
N PHE A 295 -12.65 -14.70 11.28
CA PHE A 295 -12.90 -13.88 10.09
C PHE A 295 -12.99 -14.75 8.82
N ILE A 296 -12.03 -15.67 8.61
CA ILE A 296 -12.06 -16.61 7.48
C ILE A 296 -13.34 -17.48 7.53
N LYS A 297 -13.68 -18.04 8.68
CA LYS A 297 -14.91 -18.84 8.84
C LYS A 297 -16.18 -18.04 8.57
N THR A 298 -16.17 -16.75 8.85
CA THR A 298 -17.31 -15.87 8.52
C THR A 298 -17.44 -15.71 7.01
N LEU A 299 -16.32 -15.49 6.31
CA LEU A 299 -16.31 -15.44 4.84
C LEU A 299 -16.78 -16.74 4.20
N GLU A 300 -16.33 -17.91 4.73
CA GLU A 300 -16.75 -19.24 4.26
C GLU A 300 -18.28 -19.46 4.42
N LYS A 301 -18.88 -18.94 5.48
CA LYS A 301 -20.31 -19.10 5.76
C LYS A 301 -21.21 -18.14 5.01
N THR A 302 -20.66 -17.07 4.49
CA THR A 302 -21.45 -16.00 3.86
C THR A 302 -20.98 -15.78 2.43
N PRO A 303 -21.47 -16.58 1.48
CA PRO A 303 -21.18 -16.40 0.05
C PRO A 303 -21.50 -14.99 -0.40
N TYR A 304 -20.62 -14.41 -1.21
CA TYR A 304 -20.78 -13.07 -1.75
C TYR A 304 -20.99 -13.12 -3.26
N SER A 305 -22.03 -12.46 -3.74
CA SER A 305 -22.43 -12.52 -5.15
C SER A 305 -21.57 -11.66 -6.08
N GLY A 306 -20.74 -10.77 -5.54
CA GLY A 306 -19.93 -9.81 -6.27
C GLY A 306 -18.45 -10.18 -6.37
N SER A 307 -17.69 -9.31 -7.02
CA SER A 307 -16.23 -9.44 -7.13
C SER A 307 -15.52 -9.05 -5.84
N SER A 308 -14.35 -9.64 -5.59
CA SER A 308 -13.59 -9.39 -4.36
C SER A 308 -12.17 -8.90 -4.65
N ILE A 309 -11.74 -7.85 -3.94
CA ILE A 309 -10.35 -7.39 -3.88
C ILE A 309 -9.81 -7.83 -2.53
N LEU A 310 -8.90 -8.81 -2.50
CA LEU A 310 -8.24 -9.25 -1.27
C LEU A 310 -6.95 -8.46 -1.06
N LEU A 311 -6.85 -7.79 0.09
CA LEU A 311 -5.69 -7.02 0.50
C LEU A 311 -5.08 -7.67 1.73
N THR A 312 -3.83 -8.09 1.64
CA THR A 312 -3.10 -8.76 2.72
C THR A 312 -1.60 -8.55 2.58
N HIS A 313 -0.78 -8.91 3.59
CA HIS A 313 0.66 -8.68 3.54
C HIS A 313 1.43 -9.90 3.01
N ILE A 314 1.31 -11.05 3.70
CA ILE A 314 2.01 -12.26 3.30
C ILE A 314 1.37 -12.87 2.06
N PRO A 315 2.14 -13.11 0.98
CA PRO A 315 1.63 -13.73 -0.24
C PRO A 315 1.07 -15.14 -0.03
N MET A 316 0.12 -15.55 -0.87
CA MET A 316 -0.37 -16.93 -0.92
C MET A 316 0.76 -17.88 -1.33
N TYR A 317 0.60 -19.17 -1.03
CA TYR A 317 1.59 -20.21 -1.34
C TYR A 317 1.93 -20.27 -2.82
N LYS A 318 3.22 -20.33 -3.11
CA LYS A 318 3.79 -20.56 -4.44
C LYS A 318 4.98 -21.51 -4.32
N ARG A 319 5.13 -22.38 -5.29
CA ARG A 319 6.36 -23.21 -5.37
C ARG A 319 7.60 -22.33 -5.57
N ALA A 320 8.74 -22.78 -5.07
CA ALA A 320 10.02 -22.13 -5.29
C ALA A 320 10.31 -21.91 -6.79
N GLY A 321 10.87 -20.75 -7.12
CA GLY A 321 11.24 -20.37 -8.48
C GLY A 321 10.12 -19.72 -9.30
N LEU A 322 8.90 -19.60 -8.76
CA LEU A 322 7.82 -18.87 -9.44
C LEU A 322 7.97 -17.35 -9.26
N CYS A 323 8.38 -16.92 -8.08
CA CYS A 323 8.69 -15.54 -7.72
C CYS A 323 10.14 -15.46 -7.18
N HIS A 324 10.59 -14.27 -6.80
CA HIS A 324 11.90 -14.07 -6.19
C HIS A 324 11.99 -14.84 -4.88
N ASP A 325 11.02 -14.66 -4.00
CA ASP A 325 10.91 -15.43 -2.78
C ASP A 325 10.25 -16.79 -3.03
N GLY A 326 10.74 -17.81 -2.31
CA GLY A 326 10.14 -19.13 -2.25
C GLY A 326 9.51 -19.37 -0.88
N PRO A 327 8.69 -20.44 -0.72
CA PRO A 327 8.11 -20.77 0.57
C PRO A 327 9.20 -21.06 1.59
N ASN A 328 9.14 -20.37 2.73
CA ASN A 328 10.06 -20.52 3.85
C ASN A 328 9.32 -20.28 5.17
N PHE A 329 9.69 -21.07 6.20
CA PHE A 329 9.23 -20.91 7.57
C PHE A 329 10.40 -21.07 8.53
N GLU A 330 10.58 -20.11 9.42
CA GLU A 330 11.57 -20.17 10.49
C GLU A 330 10.89 -20.03 11.85
N TYR A 331 11.43 -20.76 12.83
CA TYR A 331 10.96 -20.74 14.22
C TYR A 331 12.10 -20.34 15.16
N TYR A 332 11.77 -19.68 16.26
CA TYR A 332 12.75 -19.35 17.29
C TYR A 332 13.35 -20.60 17.92
N LYS A 333 14.67 -20.70 17.92
CA LYS A 333 15.44 -21.85 18.45
C LYS A 333 15.90 -21.59 19.88
N GLU A 334 16.07 -22.63 20.71
CA GLU A 334 16.64 -22.54 22.05
C GLU A 334 18.08 -22.02 22.06
N SER A 335 18.90 -22.44 21.08
CA SER A 335 20.31 -22.06 20.98
C SER A 335 20.51 -20.98 19.94
N GLY A 336 21.19 -19.87 20.34
CA GLY A 336 21.65 -18.85 19.41
C GLY A 336 20.79 -17.59 19.31
N CYS A 337 19.76 -17.46 20.10
CA CYS A 337 18.96 -16.26 20.16
C CYS A 337 19.51 -15.30 21.25
N HIS A 338 20.53 -14.46 20.92
CA HIS A 338 20.99 -13.40 21.82
C HIS A 338 19.83 -12.44 22.10
N GLY A 339 19.33 -12.42 23.34
CA GLY A 339 18.27 -11.53 23.79
C GLY A 339 16.83 -12.01 23.57
N CYS A 340 16.60 -13.26 23.11
CA CYS A 340 15.27 -13.84 23.10
C CYS A 340 14.82 -14.23 24.50
N SER A 341 13.60 -13.83 24.83
CA SER A 341 12.93 -14.32 26.01
C SER A 341 12.56 -15.82 25.82
N PRO A 342 12.68 -16.67 26.87
CA PRO A 342 12.38 -18.10 26.79
C PRO A 342 10.97 -18.44 26.26
N ASP A 343 10.03 -17.52 26.46
CA ASP A 343 8.64 -17.64 26.01
C ASP A 343 8.47 -17.57 24.48
N ARG A 344 9.50 -17.18 23.73
CA ARG A 344 9.47 -17.15 22.26
C ARG A 344 9.93 -18.44 21.59
N VAL A 345 10.60 -19.32 22.31
CA VAL A 345 11.13 -20.57 21.75
C VAL A 345 9.99 -21.39 21.13
N GLY A 346 10.18 -21.80 19.88
CA GLY A 346 9.18 -22.56 19.12
C GLY A 346 8.12 -21.72 18.39
N LEU A 347 8.02 -20.41 18.67
CA LEU A 347 7.10 -19.52 17.94
C LEU A 347 7.56 -19.30 16.49
N LEU A 348 6.63 -18.98 15.61
CA LEU A 348 6.93 -18.58 14.24
C LEU A 348 7.72 -17.27 14.24
N LYS A 349 8.92 -17.31 13.67
CA LYS A 349 9.86 -16.19 13.61
C LYS A 349 9.78 -15.43 12.30
N SER A 350 9.64 -16.17 11.20
CA SER A 350 9.51 -15.59 9.87
C SER A 350 8.87 -16.57 8.89
N GLN A 351 8.23 -16.04 7.87
CA GLN A 351 7.69 -16.78 6.74
C GLN A 351 7.67 -15.90 5.50
N ASN A 352 7.87 -16.48 4.31
CA ASN A 352 7.81 -15.73 3.05
C ASN A 352 6.43 -15.84 2.37
N HIS A 353 5.81 -17.01 2.43
CA HIS A 353 4.46 -17.27 1.91
C HIS A 353 3.61 -17.94 2.98
N LEU A 354 2.29 -17.83 2.87
CA LEU A 354 1.40 -18.71 3.64
C LEU A 354 1.64 -20.18 3.26
N SER A 355 1.30 -21.13 4.13
CA SER A 355 1.32 -22.54 3.76
C SER A 355 0.28 -22.85 2.67
N GLU A 356 0.50 -23.93 1.92
CA GLU A 356 -0.42 -24.36 0.88
C GLU A 356 -1.84 -24.58 1.40
N HIS A 357 -1.95 -25.21 2.57
CA HIS A 357 -3.23 -25.49 3.20
C HIS A 357 -3.97 -24.18 3.61
N VAL A 358 -3.27 -23.24 4.23
CA VAL A 358 -3.88 -21.96 4.65
C VAL A 358 -4.25 -21.12 3.43
N SER A 359 -3.38 -21.07 2.43
CA SER A 359 -3.64 -20.36 1.18
C SER A 359 -4.88 -20.90 0.47
N ARG A 360 -5.03 -22.23 0.39
CA ARG A 360 -6.21 -22.88 -0.17
C ARG A 360 -7.48 -22.43 0.54
N ARG A 361 -7.47 -22.45 1.88
CA ARG A 361 -8.64 -22.04 2.67
C ARG A 361 -8.99 -20.55 2.48
N VAL A 362 -7.99 -19.68 2.42
CA VAL A 362 -8.21 -18.24 2.14
C VAL A 362 -8.81 -18.05 0.74
N LEU A 363 -8.26 -18.72 -0.27
CA LEU A 363 -8.74 -18.64 -1.65
C LEU A 363 -10.17 -19.18 -1.78
N ASP A 364 -10.48 -20.31 -1.12
CA ASP A 364 -11.84 -20.87 -1.11
C ASP A 364 -12.82 -19.94 -0.38
N ALA A 365 -12.42 -19.35 0.74
CA ALA A 365 -13.29 -18.45 1.52
C ALA A 365 -13.64 -17.15 0.79
N VAL A 366 -12.71 -16.62 0.00
CA VAL A 366 -12.87 -15.32 -0.67
C VAL A 366 -13.36 -15.47 -2.12
N PHE A 367 -12.89 -16.52 -2.84
CA PHE A 367 -13.09 -16.70 -4.28
C PHE A 367 -13.70 -18.05 -4.65
N GLY A 368 -14.17 -18.81 -3.66
CA GLY A 368 -14.72 -20.15 -3.87
C GLY A 368 -15.97 -20.19 -4.77
N ASP A 369 -16.72 -19.08 -4.83
CA ASP A 369 -17.88 -18.90 -5.70
C ASP A 369 -17.55 -18.73 -7.20
N GLY A 370 -16.28 -18.57 -7.56
CA GLY A 370 -15.81 -18.40 -8.94
C GLY A 370 -16.04 -17.00 -9.53
N LYS A 371 -16.36 -16.00 -8.71
CA LYS A 371 -16.44 -14.61 -9.16
C LYS A 371 -15.03 -14.03 -9.43
N SER A 372 -14.99 -13.04 -10.32
CA SER A 372 -13.74 -12.33 -10.62
C SER A 372 -13.19 -11.61 -9.40
N GLY A 373 -11.88 -11.44 -9.36
CA GLY A 373 -11.22 -10.71 -8.29
C GLY A 373 -9.73 -10.58 -8.49
N ILE A 374 -9.09 -9.92 -7.53
CA ILE A 374 -7.64 -9.72 -7.50
C ILE A 374 -7.14 -9.79 -6.07
N ILE A 375 -5.89 -10.24 -5.91
CA ILE A 375 -5.17 -10.23 -4.63
C ILE A 375 -4.01 -9.27 -4.75
N LEU A 376 -3.89 -8.33 -3.80
CA LEU A 376 -2.71 -7.50 -3.63
C LEU A 376 -2.01 -7.88 -2.32
N THR A 377 -0.71 -8.12 -2.39
CA THR A 377 0.15 -8.45 -1.24
C THR A 377 1.37 -7.53 -1.19
N GLY A 378 2.07 -7.51 -0.06
CA GLY A 378 3.38 -6.89 0.11
C GLY A 378 4.47 -7.94 0.33
N HIS A 379 5.42 -7.65 1.23
CA HIS A 379 6.41 -8.55 1.78
C HIS A 379 7.59 -8.90 0.87
N ASP A 380 7.39 -9.46 -0.33
CA ASP A 380 8.47 -9.65 -1.32
C ASP A 380 8.73 -8.31 -2.02
N HIS A 381 9.83 -7.65 -1.64
CA HIS A 381 10.18 -6.31 -2.14
C HIS A 381 10.44 -6.25 -3.65
N TYR A 382 10.77 -7.38 -4.28
CA TYR A 382 10.97 -7.46 -5.74
C TYR A 382 9.66 -7.54 -6.51
N GLY A 383 8.56 -7.86 -5.80
CA GLY A 383 7.26 -8.01 -6.40
C GLY A 383 7.10 -9.31 -7.19
N CYS A 384 5.87 -9.70 -7.38
CA CYS A 384 5.53 -10.87 -8.19
C CYS A 384 4.14 -10.72 -8.80
N ASP A 385 3.98 -11.26 -10.00
CA ASP A 385 2.71 -11.33 -10.71
C ASP A 385 2.46 -12.79 -11.12
N ASN A 386 1.39 -13.38 -10.62
CA ASN A 386 1.02 -14.76 -10.87
C ASN A 386 -0.49 -14.98 -10.79
N TYR A 387 -0.93 -16.14 -11.26
CA TYR A 387 -2.31 -16.56 -11.28
C TYR A 387 -2.50 -17.81 -10.45
N TYR A 388 -3.62 -17.88 -9.72
CA TYR A 388 -4.12 -19.10 -9.09
C TYR A 388 -5.25 -19.63 -9.93
N SER A 389 -5.08 -20.82 -10.50
CA SER A 389 -6.12 -21.53 -11.24
C SER A 389 -6.66 -22.68 -10.39
N PHE A 390 -7.98 -22.79 -10.26
CA PHE A 390 -8.62 -23.92 -9.60
C PHE A 390 -8.69 -25.09 -10.56
N ILE A 391 -7.91 -26.13 -10.33
CA ILE A 391 -7.79 -27.26 -11.27
C ILE A 391 -8.91 -28.28 -11.05
N ASN A 392 -9.05 -28.77 -9.84
CA ASN A 392 -10.12 -29.68 -9.39
C ASN A 392 -10.10 -29.79 -7.86
N GLU A 393 -11.05 -30.55 -7.27
CA GLU A 393 -11.15 -30.70 -5.82
C GLU A 393 -9.90 -31.33 -5.18
N GLU A 394 -9.21 -32.22 -5.87
CA GLU A 394 -8.00 -32.87 -5.36
C GLU A 394 -6.80 -31.92 -5.32
N LYS A 395 -6.54 -31.24 -6.43
CA LYS A 395 -5.40 -30.31 -6.57
C LYS A 395 -5.68 -28.94 -5.96
N GLY A 396 -6.94 -28.49 -5.98
CA GLY A 396 -7.33 -27.15 -5.52
C GLY A 396 -6.75 -26.04 -6.39
N TRP A 397 -6.35 -24.94 -5.74
CA TRP A 397 -5.73 -23.78 -6.36
C TRP A 397 -4.25 -24.00 -6.61
N VAL A 398 -3.80 -23.78 -7.84
CA VAL A 398 -2.40 -23.95 -8.26
C VAL A 398 -1.87 -22.63 -8.80
N ALA A 399 -0.72 -22.17 -8.26
CA ALA A 399 -0.06 -20.95 -8.70
C ALA A 399 0.78 -21.21 -9.96
N SER A 400 0.64 -20.33 -10.98
CA SER A 400 1.42 -20.36 -12.23
C SER A 400 1.60 -18.95 -12.82
N LYS A 401 2.41 -18.85 -13.90
CA LYS A 401 2.52 -17.61 -14.71
C LYS A 401 1.47 -17.53 -15.82
N SER A 402 0.65 -18.57 -15.98
CA SER A 402 -0.41 -18.67 -16.95
C SER A 402 -1.75 -18.94 -16.29
N ILE A 403 -2.84 -18.71 -17.01
CA ILE A 403 -4.17 -19.08 -16.60
C ILE A 403 -4.43 -20.49 -17.10
N ASP A 404 -4.66 -21.45 -16.18
CA ASP A 404 -4.73 -22.88 -16.50
C ASP A 404 -6.16 -23.45 -16.32
N SER A 405 -7.15 -22.62 -15.95
CA SER A 405 -8.57 -23.01 -15.85
C SER A 405 -9.48 -21.79 -15.98
N ASP A 406 -10.78 -22.02 -16.16
CA ASP A 406 -11.80 -20.94 -16.24
C ASP A 406 -12.03 -20.21 -14.91
N LYS A 407 -11.72 -20.89 -13.79
CA LYS A 407 -11.77 -20.33 -12.44
C LYS A 407 -10.37 -19.95 -11.99
N TRP A 408 -10.05 -18.66 -12.04
CA TRP A 408 -8.72 -18.15 -11.72
C TRP A 408 -8.77 -16.80 -11.03
N ILE A 409 -7.73 -16.49 -10.28
CA ILE A 409 -7.51 -15.20 -9.60
C ILE A 409 -6.05 -14.79 -9.81
N ARG A 410 -5.85 -13.50 -10.11
CA ARG A 410 -4.51 -12.90 -10.21
C ARG A 410 -4.06 -12.44 -8.83
N GLU A 411 -2.82 -12.74 -8.45
CA GLU A 411 -2.16 -12.17 -7.29
C GLU A 411 -0.98 -11.32 -7.75
N ILE A 412 -0.95 -10.11 -7.21
CA ILE A 412 0.16 -9.18 -7.37
C ILE A 412 0.80 -8.96 -6.01
N THR A 413 2.07 -9.33 -5.87
CA THR A 413 2.91 -8.83 -4.80
C THR A 413 3.45 -7.48 -5.22
N VAL A 414 2.99 -6.43 -4.56
CA VAL A 414 3.33 -5.04 -4.89
C VAL A 414 4.79 -4.77 -4.54
N ARG A 415 5.57 -4.33 -5.52
CA ARG A 415 6.98 -4.02 -5.33
C ARG A 415 7.17 -2.87 -4.35
N SER A 416 8.22 -2.95 -3.52
CA SER A 416 8.52 -1.94 -2.53
C SER A 416 8.74 -0.54 -3.12
N ILE A 417 8.24 0.48 -2.42
CA ILE A 417 8.47 1.90 -2.73
C ILE A 417 9.86 2.38 -2.30
N MET A 418 10.60 1.60 -1.50
CA MET A 418 11.93 2.00 -1.02
C MET A 418 12.89 2.35 -2.15
N GLY A 419 13.82 3.27 -1.87
CA GLY A 419 14.79 3.76 -2.84
C GLY A 419 15.71 2.69 -3.42
N ASP A 420 16.03 1.64 -2.66
CA ASP A 420 16.84 0.50 -3.12
C ASP A 420 16.10 -0.34 -4.18
N TYR A 421 14.78 -0.29 -4.20
CA TYR A 421 13.90 -0.96 -5.15
C TYR A 421 13.35 -0.03 -6.23
N HIS A 422 13.89 1.19 -6.36
CA HIS A 422 13.57 2.21 -7.37
C HIS A 422 12.26 2.98 -7.16
N GLY A 423 11.68 2.98 -5.98
CA GLY A 423 10.50 3.79 -5.69
C GLY A 423 9.28 3.45 -6.55
N ASN A 424 8.75 2.25 -6.39
CA ASN A 424 7.62 1.81 -7.21
C ASN A 424 6.28 2.23 -6.59
N THR A 425 5.31 2.46 -7.47
CA THR A 425 3.89 2.66 -7.12
C THR A 425 3.05 1.70 -7.96
N GLY A 426 2.28 0.86 -7.30
CA GLY A 426 1.31 -0.01 -7.95
C GLY A 426 0.05 0.75 -8.31
N ILE A 427 -0.51 0.47 -9.48
CA ILE A 427 -1.72 1.10 -10.02
C ILE A 427 -2.68 -0.02 -10.42
N MET A 428 -3.77 -0.16 -9.68
CA MET A 428 -4.80 -1.16 -9.94
C MET A 428 -6.09 -0.46 -10.40
N THR A 429 -6.58 -0.84 -11.56
CA THR A 429 -7.87 -0.41 -12.11
C THR A 429 -8.84 -1.58 -12.12
N GLY A 430 -10.01 -1.43 -11.48
CA GLY A 430 -11.13 -2.34 -11.66
C GLY A 430 -12.14 -1.71 -12.64
N HIS A 431 -12.39 -2.36 -13.75
CA HIS A 431 -13.33 -1.94 -14.77
C HIS A 431 -14.49 -2.93 -14.88
N PHE A 432 -15.72 -2.43 -14.86
CA PHE A 432 -16.89 -3.30 -15.03
C PHE A 432 -17.23 -3.47 -16.51
N ASN A 433 -17.01 -4.67 -17.02
CA ASN A 433 -17.37 -5.02 -18.39
C ASN A 433 -18.85 -5.41 -18.45
N LYS A 434 -19.67 -4.55 -19.08
CA LYS A 434 -21.12 -4.75 -19.17
C LYS A 434 -21.52 -5.95 -20.03
N ASP A 435 -20.70 -6.28 -21.02
CA ASP A 435 -21.01 -7.38 -21.95
C ASP A 435 -20.85 -8.74 -21.26
N SER A 436 -19.81 -8.87 -20.43
CA SER A 436 -19.55 -10.07 -19.62
C SER A 436 -20.21 -10.02 -18.23
N THR A 437 -20.74 -8.87 -17.81
CA THR A 437 -21.28 -8.59 -16.47
C THR A 437 -20.29 -8.94 -15.34
N LYS A 438 -19.02 -8.58 -15.54
CA LYS A 438 -17.93 -8.90 -14.61
C LYS A 438 -17.01 -7.70 -14.42
N TRP A 439 -16.44 -7.59 -13.23
CA TRP A 439 -15.30 -6.74 -12.98
C TRP A 439 -14.03 -7.37 -13.55
N GLU A 440 -13.28 -6.60 -14.30
CA GLU A 440 -11.96 -6.92 -14.83
C GLU A 440 -10.93 -6.08 -14.08
N PHE A 441 -9.84 -6.71 -13.63
CA PHE A 441 -8.83 -6.04 -12.83
C PHE A 441 -7.50 -6.00 -13.58
N GLU A 442 -7.00 -4.79 -13.80
CA GLU A 442 -5.71 -4.54 -14.42
C GLU A 442 -4.73 -3.95 -13.41
N TYR A 443 -3.46 -4.26 -13.57
CA TYR A 443 -2.41 -3.77 -12.68
C TYR A 443 -1.15 -3.41 -13.47
N THR A 444 -0.61 -2.24 -13.16
CA THR A 444 0.67 -1.75 -13.68
C THR A 444 1.54 -1.20 -12.55
N GLU A 445 2.83 -1.01 -12.82
CA GLU A 445 3.78 -0.42 -11.88
C GLU A 445 4.44 0.82 -12.47
N CYS A 446 4.29 1.95 -11.80
CA CYS A 446 5.02 3.17 -12.10
C CYS A 446 6.31 3.22 -11.26
N ARG A 447 7.43 3.24 -11.95
CA ARG A 447 8.76 3.23 -11.34
C ARG A 447 9.38 4.62 -11.39
N PHE A 448 9.89 5.09 -10.26
CA PHE A 448 10.62 6.36 -10.19
C PHE A 448 12.12 6.16 -10.43
N ASN A 449 12.92 6.08 -9.37
CA ASN A 449 14.38 5.90 -9.42
C ASN A 449 14.95 5.60 -8.04
N LEU A 450 16.27 5.43 -7.95
CA LEU A 450 17.00 5.22 -6.70
C LEU A 450 17.05 6.51 -5.86
N LEU A 451 17.11 6.38 -4.54
CA LEU A 451 17.17 7.48 -3.59
C LEU A 451 18.32 8.49 -3.90
N HIS A 452 19.48 8.00 -4.32
CA HIS A 452 20.62 8.89 -4.60
C HIS A 452 20.42 9.77 -5.85
N VAL A 453 19.57 9.38 -6.79
CA VAL A 453 19.19 10.26 -7.93
C VAL A 453 18.39 11.45 -7.41
N TRP A 454 17.41 11.19 -6.53
CA TRP A 454 16.65 12.24 -5.86
C TRP A 454 17.57 13.21 -5.10
N TRP A 455 18.54 12.69 -4.33
CA TRP A 455 19.56 13.49 -3.67
C TRP A 455 20.37 14.35 -4.68
N GLY A 456 20.84 13.74 -5.75
CA GLY A 456 21.64 14.43 -6.79
C GLY A 456 20.91 15.64 -7.37
N VAL A 457 19.60 15.54 -7.59
CA VAL A 457 18.77 16.65 -8.08
C VAL A 457 18.72 17.79 -7.06
N HIS A 458 18.48 17.50 -5.79
CA HIS A 458 18.42 18.53 -4.76
C HIS A 458 19.77 19.22 -4.51
N VAL A 459 20.86 18.44 -4.47
CA VAL A 459 22.22 18.99 -4.34
C VAL A 459 22.59 19.87 -5.53
N SER A 460 22.31 19.43 -6.75
CA SER A 460 22.56 20.25 -7.94
C SER A 460 21.77 21.56 -7.93
N SER A 461 20.54 21.54 -7.44
CA SER A 461 19.69 22.72 -7.28
C SER A 461 20.28 23.71 -6.27
N VAL A 462 20.73 23.22 -5.11
CA VAL A 462 21.40 24.06 -4.10
C VAL A 462 22.69 24.69 -4.66
N ILE A 463 23.50 23.90 -5.36
CA ILE A 463 24.74 24.42 -6.00
C ILE A 463 24.41 25.47 -7.04
N ALA A 464 23.38 25.27 -7.89
CA ALA A 464 22.94 26.24 -8.88
C ALA A 464 22.54 27.58 -8.24
N ILE A 465 21.73 27.53 -7.18
CA ILE A 465 21.30 28.70 -6.42
C ILE A 465 22.51 29.45 -5.82
N LEU A 466 23.44 28.73 -5.22
CA LEU A 466 24.66 29.32 -4.66
C LEU A 466 25.52 30.02 -5.72
N LEU A 467 25.75 29.37 -6.87
CA LEU A 467 26.53 29.94 -7.96
C LEU A 467 25.87 31.19 -8.53
N ILE A 468 24.55 31.19 -8.69
CA ILE A 468 23.77 32.36 -9.16
C ILE A 468 23.89 33.52 -8.16
N THR A 469 23.74 33.19 -6.86
CA THR A 469 23.87 34.18 -5.77
C THR A 469 25.25 34.81 -5.72
N ILE A 470 26.32 34.00 -5.80
CA ILE A 470 27.71 34.48 -5.85
C ILE A 470 27.93 35.39 -7.06
N LYS A 471 27.43 34.97 -8.23
CA LYS A 471 27.51 35.77 -9.42
C LYS A 471 26.84 37.14 -9.26
N PHE A 472 25.64 37.17 -8.64
CA PHE A 472 24.91 38.41 -8.41
C PHE A 472 25.64 39.33 -7.40
N LEU A 473 26.15 38.78 -6.30
CA LEU A 473 26.79 39.56 -5.24
C LEU A 473 28.16 40.12 -5.64
N PHE A 474 28.93 39.40 -6.47
CA PHE A 474 30.31 39.78 -6.82
C PHE A 474 30.46 40.27 -8.28
N GLY A 475 29.38 40.35 -9.04
CA GLY A 475 29.41 40.86 -10.42
C GLY A 475 30.20 40.00 -11.43
N LEU A 476 30.31 38.67 -11.15
CA LEU A 476 31.15 37.71 -11.90
C LEU A 476 30.51 37.26 -13.24
#